data_d50c01b226e970f26ae06aadea525c6e
#
_entry.id   d50c01b226e970f26ae06aadea525c6e
#
_cell.length_a   1.000
_cell.length_b   1.000
_cell.length_c   1.000
_cell.angle_alpha   90.00
_cell.angle_beta   90.00
_cell.angle_gamma   90.00
#
_symmetry.space_group_name_H-M   'P 1'
#
loop_
_entity.id
_entity.type
_entity.pdbx_description
1 polymer ?
#
loop_
_entity_poly.entity_id
_entity_poly.type
_entity_poly.pdbx_seq_one_letter_code
_entity_poly.pdbx_strand_id
1 'polypeptide(L)'
;MFESKYDVIVVGGGHAGAEAAAASANLGAKTLLVTMNLQTIGQMSCNPAMGGIAKGQIVREIDALGGYSGVVSDLTAIQFKMLNKSKGPAMWSPRVQSDRAQFALKWREMLEKTPNLDFYQDMVVGLIVKNNKINGVKTGLGNNIFSKTVILTNGTFLNGLIHVGEKNFGGGRVGEKSSTGITSDLESYGFVSGRMKTGTPPRVDGLSLIHI
;
A
#
# COMPACT_ATOMS: atom_id res chain seq x y z
N MET A 1 16.20 -19.37 10.08
CA MET A 1 16.31 -18.10 10.83
C MET A 1 16.76 -17.04 9.83
N PHE A 2 15.99 -15.98 9.63
CA PHE A 2 16.37 -14.93 8.68
C PHE A 2 17.47 -14.06 9.30
N GLU A 3 18.72 -14.34 8.99
CA GLU A 3 19.87 -13.53 9.43
C GLU A 3 20.14 -12.31 8.51
N SER A 4 19.41 -12.19 7.41
CA SER A 4 19.65 -11.10 6.48
C SER A 4 19.03 -9.79 6.97
N LYS A 5 19.85 -8.81 7.24
CA LYS A 5 19.42 -7.44 7.53
C LYS A 5 19.06 -6.76 6.21
N TYR A 6 17.83 -6.28 6.11
CA TYR A 6 17.34 -5.50 4.98
C TYR A 6 17.65 -4.02 5.17
N ASP A 7 17.70 -3.28 4.08
CA ASP A 7 17.73 -1.81 4.15
C ASP A 7 16.32 -1.29 4.40
N VAL A 8 15.34 -1.87 3.71
CA VAL A 8 13.93 -1.49 3.78
C VAL A 8 13.05 -2.71 3.97
N ILE A 9 12.10 -2.65 4.91
CA ILE A 9 10.95 -3.56 4.97
C ILE A 9 9.70 -2.76 4.61
N VAL A 10 8.94 -3.25 3.63
CA VAL A 10 7.62 -2.72 3.27
C VAL A 10 6.56 -3.66 3.83
N VAL A 11 5.64 -3.13 4.63
CA VAL A 11 4.55 -3.88 5.26
C VAL A 11 3.25 -3.64 4.54
N GLY A 12 2.74 -4.68 3.89
CA GLY A 12 1.50 -4.66 3.11
C GLY A 12 1.74 -4.69 1.60
N GLY A 13 1.13 -5.66 0.92
CA GLY A 13 1.26 -5.89 -0.52
C GLY A 13 0.15 -5.24 -1.37
N GLY A 14 -0.52 -4.19 -0.88
CA GLY A 14 -1.46 -3.40 -1.66
C GLY A 14 -0.77 -2.50 -2.70
N HIS A 15 -1.51 -1.64 -3.41
CA HIS A 15 -0.95 -0.75 -4.44
C HIS A 15 0.19 0.12 -3.88
N ALA A 16 0.00 0.73 -2.71
CA ALA A 16 1.02 1.57 -2.09
C ALA A 16 2.29 0.78 -1.71
N GLY A 17 2.11 -0.43 -1.18
CA GLY A 17 3.23 -1.29 -0.80
C GLY A 17 3.96 -1.85 -2.01
N ALA A 18 3.26 -2.22 -3.06
CA ALA A 18 3.86 -2.67 -4.31
C ALA A 18 4.75 -1.58 -4.94
N GLU A 19 4.25 -0.33 -4.99
CA GLU A 19 5.03 0.82 -5.47
C GLU A 19 6.23 1.12 -4.55
N ALA A 20 6.02 1.12 -3.23
CA ALA A 20 7.10 1.39 -2.28
C ALA A 20 8.22 0.33 -2.34
N ALA A 21 7.84 -0.94 -2.51
CA ALA A 21 8.79 -2.04 -2.65
C ALA A 21 9.59 -1.94 -3.96
N ALA A 22 8.89 -1.69 -5.08
CA ALA A 22 9.53 -1.49 -6.37
C ALA A 22 10.49 -0.29 -6.35
N ALA A 23 10.03 0.85 -5.85
CA ALA A 23 10.86 2.07 -5.77
C ALA A 23 12.10 1.86 -4.90
N SER A 24 11.95 1.28 -3.72
CA SER A 24 13.08 1.02 -2.81
C SER A 24 14.11 0.09 -3.45
N ALA A 25 13.65 -1.00 -4.06
CA ALA A 25 14.51 -1.98 -4.70
C ALA A 25 15.22 -1.43 -5.96
N ASN A 26 14.51 -0.67 -6.78
CA ASN A 26 15.07 0.00 -7.96
C ASN A 26 16.12 1.06 -7.61
N LEU A 27 16.01 1.68 -6.44
CA LEU A 27 17.05 2.57 -5.90
C LEU A 27 18.26 1.82 -5.32
N GLY A 28 18.29 0.49 -5.42
CA GLY A 28 19.41 -0.35 -4.99
C GLY A 28 19.35 -0.79 -3.53
N ALA A 29 18.28 -0.49 -2.80
CA ALA A 29 18.12 -0.94 -1.43
C ALA A 29 17.71 -2.42 -1.38
N LYS A 30 18.34 -3.22 -0.50
CA LYS A 30 17.90 -4.58 -0.22
C LYS A 30 16.55 -4.51 0.50
N THR A 31 15.48 -4.85 -0.21
CA THR A 31 14.09 -4.61 0.19
C THR A 31 13.37 -5.93 0.46
N LEU A 32 12.57 -5.97 1.51
CA LEU A 32 11.65 -7.07 1.78
C LEU A 32 10.21 -6.56 1.77
N LEU A 33 9.37 -7.17 0.95
CA LEU A 33 7.91 -6.97 1.00
C LEU A 33 7.28 -8.05 1.87
N VAL A 34 6.70 -7.64 3.00
CA VAL A 34 5.94 -8.52 3.90
C VAL A 34 4.46 -8.33 3.67
N THR A 35 3.76 -9.39 3.34
CA THR A 35 2.31 -9.36 3.12
C THR A 35 1.63 -10.62 3.64
N MET A 36 0.38 -10.52 4.07
CA MET A 36 -0.38 -11.66 4.58
C MET A 36 -0.65 -12.72 3.52
N ASN A 37 -0.73 -12.32 2.26
CA ASN A 37 -1.00 -13.23 1.15
C ASN A 37 -0.34 -12.72 -0.14
N LEU A 38 0.62 -13.49 -0.65
CA LEU A 38 1.33 -13.19 -1.90
C LEU A 38 0.42 -13.23 -3.14
N GLN A 39 -0.69 -13.96 -3.08
CA GLN A 39 -1.63 -14.06 -4.20
C GLN A 39 -2.50 -12.80 -4.36
N THR A 40 -2.52 -11.92 -3.33
CA THR A 40 -3.35 -10.72 -3.32
C THR A 40 -2.54 -9.43 -3.49
N ILE A 41 -1.26 -9.54 -3.89
CA ILE A 41 -0.43 -8.37 -4.20
C ILE A 41 -1.11 -7.54 -5.30
N GLY A 42 -1.22 -6.22 -5.06
CA GLY A 42 -1.83 -5.28 -6.00
C GLY A 42 -3.32 -5.50 -6.29
N GLN A 43 -4.01 -6.35 -5.51
CA GLN A 43 -5.41 -6.70 -5.78
C GLN A 43 -6.35 -5.49 -5.76
N MET A 44 -7.18 -5.38 -6.79
CA MET A 44 -8.25 -4.39 -6.89
C MET A 44 -9.51 -4.88 -6.16
N SER A 45 -9.64 -4.53 -4.88
CA SER A 45 -10.74 -5.04 -4.02
C SER A 45 -12.10 -4.42 -4.34
N CYS A 46 -12.13 -3.18 -4.82
CA CYS A 46 -13.36 -2.46 -5.17
C CYS A 46 -13.55 -2.43 -6.68
N ASN A 47 -13.55 -1.25 -7.29
CA ASN A 47 -13.64 -1.10 -8.74
C ASN A 47 -12.31 -1.51 -9.39
N PRO A 48 -12.32 -2.35 -10.43
CA PRO A 48 -11.10 -2.74 -11.14
C PRO A 48 -10.66 -1.60 -12.08
N ALA A 49 -10.37 -0.45 -11.51
CA ALA A 49 -9.98 0.73 -12.27
C ALA A 49 -8.84 1.50 -11.58
N MET A 50 -7.86 1.91 -12.39
CA MET A 50 -6.78 2.80 -12.00
C MET A 50 -7.01 4.19 -12.58
N GLY A 51 -6.76 5.22 -11.77
CA GLY A 51 -6.98 6.60 -12.19
C GLY A 51 -8.40 7.12 -11.88
N GLY A 52 -8.83 8.13 -12.62
CA GLY A 52 -10.04 8.88 -12.35
C GLY A 52 -9.75 10.20 -11.64
N ILE A 53 -10.80 10.91 -11.19
CA ILE A 53 -10.69 12.22 -10.55
C ILE A 53 -9.73 12.15 -9.35
N ALA A 54 -8.76 13.06 -9.26
CA ALA A 54 -7.64 13.11 -8.33
C ALA A 54 -6.67 11.93 -8.43
N LYS A 55 -7.14 10.69 -8.45
CA LYS A 55 -6.29 9.51 -8.53
C LYS A 55 -5.49 9.45 -9.84
N GLY A 56 -6.07 9.89 -10.97
CA GLY A 56 -5.40 9.91 -12.26
C GLY A 56 -4.18 10.84 -12.28
N GLN A 57 -4.24 11.97 -11.62
CA GLN A 57 -3.13 12.90 -11.48
C GLN A 57 -2.00 12.27 -10.65
N ILE A 58 -2.33 11.71 -9.48
CA ILE A 58 -1.35 11.05 -8.60
C ILE A 58 -0.66 9.88 -9.31
N VAL A 59 -1.41 9.05 -10.04
CA VAL A 59 -0.83 7.91 -10.78
C VAL A 59 0.16 8.39 -11.85
N ARG A 60 -0.12 9.51 -12.53
CA ARG A 60 0.81 10.11 -13.50
C ARG A 60 2.09 10.63 -12.86
N GLU A 61 2.01 11.19 -11.65
CA GLU A 61 3.18 11.61 -10.89
C GLU A 61 4.03 10.42 -10.47
N ILE A 62 3.40 9.34 -9.99
CA ILE A 62 4.08 8.08 -9.66
C ILE A 62 4.76 7.49 -10.88
N ASP A 63 4.06 7.46 -12.03
CA ASP A 63 4.60 6.98 -13.32
C ASP A 63 5.82 7.78 -13.76
N ALA A 64 5.76 9.10 -13.66
CA ALA A 64 6.88 10.00 -13.98
C ALA A 64 8.12 9.77 -13.09
N LEU A 65 7.93 9.23 -11.89
CA LEU A 65 8.99 8.84 -10.96
C LEU A 65 9.48 7.40 -11.16
N GLY A 66 8.97 6.68 -12.17
CA GLY A 66 9.34 5.30 -12.48
C GLY A 66 8.50 4.24 -11.77
N GLY A 67 7.30 4.60 -11.31
CA GLY A 67 6.36 3.66 -10.70
C GLY A 67 5.75 2.68 -11.71
N TYR A 68 5.21 1.59 -11.20
CA TYR A 68 4.71 0.48 -12.02
C TYR A 68 3.21 0.50 -12.25
N SER A 69 2.43 1.27 -11.49
CA SER A 69 0.96 1.31 -11.57
C SER A 69 0.46 1.68 -12.97
N GLY A 70 1.09 2.63 -13.64
CA GLY A 70 0.77 3.02 -15.02
C GLY A 70 0.99 1.87 -15.98
N VAL A 71 2.17 1.28 -15.96
CA VAL A 71 2.57 0.16 -16.82
C VAL A 71 1.65 -1.05 -16.64
N VAL A 72 1.39 -1.45 -15.38
CA VAL A 72 0.49 -2.59 -15.08
C VAL A 72 -0.93 -2.29 -15.55
N SER A 73 -1.38 -1.04 -15.40
CA SER A 73 -2.71 -0.62 -15.88
C SER A 73 -2.84 -0.76 -17.39
N ASP A 74 -1.84 -0.33 -18.14
CA ASP A 74 -1.82 -0.42 -19.60
C ASP A 74 -1.78 -1.87 -20.07
N LEU A 75 -0.98 -2.72 -19.43
CA LEU A 75 -0.88 -4.15 -19.76
C LEU A 75 -2.17 -4.94 -19.50
N THR A 76 -3.05 -4.43 -18.66
CA THR A 76 -4.28 -5.11 -18.23
C THR A 76 -5.56 -4.35 -18.58
N ALA A 77 -5.42 -3.30 -19.39
CA ALA A 77 -6.52 -2.42 -19.75
C ALA A 77 -7.57 -3.13 -20.59
N ILE A 78 -8.83 -3.04 -20.17
CA ILE A 78 -10.02 -3.39 -20.99
C ILE A 78 -10.76 -2.14 -21.47
N GLN A 79 -10.61 -1.02 -20.80
CA GLN A 79 -11.16 0.26 -21.23
C GLN A 79 -10.28 1.42 -20.75
N PHE A 80 -10.02 2.36 -21.61
CA PHE A 80 -9.39 3.63 -21.28
C PHE A 80 -10.33 4.81 -21.55
N LYS A 81 -10.41 5.74 -20.60
CA LYS A 81 -11.20 6.96 -20.74
C LYS A 81 -10.51 8.15 -20.10
N MET A 82 -10.43 9.26 -20.86
CA MET A 82 -10.05 10.56 -20.28
C MET A 82 -11.27 11.24 -19.70
N LEU A 83 -11.30 11.45 -18.39
CA LEU A 83 -12.36 12.17 -17.68
C LEU A 83 -12.07 13.66 -17.64
N ASN A 84 -13.12 14.45 -17.38
CA ASN A 84 -13.04 15.90 -17.19
C ASN A 84 -12.48 16.70 -18.38
N LYS A 85 -12.62 16.21 -19.61
CA LYS A 85 -12.13 16.92 -20.81
C LYS A 85 -12.69 18.33 -20.94
N SER A 86 -13.93 18.57 -20.50
CA SER A 86 -14.58 19.87 -20.52
C SER A 86 -14.08 20.86 -19.47
N LYS A 87 -13.23 20.42 -18.51
CA LYS A 87 -12.74 21.24 -17.39
C LYS A 87 -11.36 21.84 -17.61
N GLY A 88 -10.78 21.60 -18.78
CA GLY A 88 -9.42 22.04 -19.12
C GLY A 88 -8.32 21.03 -18.78
N PRO A 89 -7.12 21.20 -19.36
CA PRO A 89 -6.03 20.21 -19.30
C PRO A 89 -5.57 19.84 -17.89
N ALA A 90 -5.57 20.77 -16.95
CA ALA A 90 -5.18 20.52 -15.56
C ALA A 90 -6.13 19.55 -14.84
N MET A 91 -7.38 19.48 -15.29
CA MET A 91 -8.40 18.57 -14.73
C MET A 91 -8.56 17.28 -15.52
N TRP A 92 -7.85 17.11 -16.62
CA TRP A 92 -7.89 15.87 -17.39
C TRP A 92 -7.35 14.73 -16.55
N SER A 93 -8.17 13.71 -16.41
CA SER A 93 -7.90 12.61 -15.50
C SER A 93 -8.04 11.28 -16.24
N PRO A 94 -6.93 10.63 -16.58
CA PRO A 94 -6.97 9.30 -17.19
C PRO A 94 -7.57 8.29 -16.22
N ARG A 95 -8.40 7.39 -16.75
CA ARG A 95 -8.96 6.27 -16.03
C ARG A 95 -8.88 5.03 -16.90
N VAL A 96 -8.22 4.01 -16.39
CA VAL A 96 -8.13 2.70 -17.01
C VAL A 96 -8.99 1.73 -16.21
N GLN A 97 -9.87 1.01 -16.89
CA GLN A 97 -10.53 -0.16 -16.33
C GLN A 97 -9.72 -1.38 -16.72
N SER A 98 -9.33 -2.18 -15.75
CA SER A 98 -8.42 -3.30 -15.92
C SER A 98 -9.12 -4.64 -15.67
N ASP A 99 -8.62 -5.69 -16.29
CA ASP A 99 -8.91 -7.05 -15.86
C ASP A 99 -8.36 -7.25 -14.45
N ARG A 100 -9.25 -7.51 -13.50
CA ARG A 100 -8.92 -7.60 -12.06
C ARG A 100 -7.91 -8.70 -11.76
N ALA A 101 -8.05 -9.87 -12.38
CA ALA A 101 -7.17 -11.01 -12.15
C ALA A 101 -5.80 -10.78 -12.78
N GLN A 102 -5.77 -10.32 -14.02
CA GLN A 102 -4.55 -10.01 -14.74
C GLN A 102 -3.77 -8.86 -14.07
N PHE A 103 -4.46 -7.88 -13.52
CA PHE A 103 -3.80 -6.76 -12.83
C PHE A 103 -2.97 -7.24 -11.63
N ALA A 104 -3.53 -8.07 -10.77
CA ALA A 104 -2.79 -8.62 -9.63
C ALA A 104 -1.64 -9.53 -10.09
N LEU A 105 -1.88 -10.37 -11.11
CA LEU A 105 -0.85 -11.24 -11.67
C LEU A 105 0.32 -10.44 -12.26
N LYS A 106 0.03 -9.40 -13.05
CA LYS A 106 1.06 -8.54 -13.66
C LYS A 106 1.86 -7.76 -12.63
N TRP A 107 1.21 -7.26 -11.58
CA TRP A 107 1.91 -6.67 -10.44
C TRP A 107 2.92 -7.63 -9.84
N ARG A 108 2.48 -8.85 -9.55
CA ARG A 108 3.34 -9.88 -8.98
C ARG A 108 4.50 -10.23 -9.91
N GLU A 109 4.25 -10.47 -11.20
CA GLU A 109 5.28 -10.74 -12.19
C GLU A 109 6.35 -9.64 -12.26
N MET A 110 5.93 -8.38 -12.22
CA MET A 110 6.87 -7.24 -12.26
C MET A 110 7.72 -7.17 -11.00
N LEU A 111 7.11 -7.34 -9.84
CA LEU A 111 7.83 -7.30 -8.57
C LEU A 111 8.81 -8.49 -8.45
N GLU A 112 8.42 -9.70 -8.86
CA GLU A 112 9.29 -10.89 -8.83
C GLU A 112 10.52 -10.74 -9.76
N LYS A 113 10.42 -9.90 -10.80
CA LYS A 113 11.52 -9.57 -11.70
C LYS A 113 12.37 -8.39 -11.22
N THR A 114 11.93 -7.68 -10.18
CA THR A 114 12.66 -6.50 -9.66
C THR A 114 13.87 -6.97 -8.84
N PRO A 115 15.10 -6.60 -9.21
CA PRO A 115 16.29 -6.93 -8.43
C PRO A 115 16.22 -6.36 -7.02
N ASN A 116 16.91 -6.98 -6.07
CA ASN A 116 16.99 -6.56 -4.66
C ASN A 116 15.67 -6.60 -3.89
N LEU A 117 14.63 -7.24 -4.42
CA LEU A 117 13.33 -7.39 -3.78
C LEU A 117 13.07 -8.84 -3.40
N ASP A 118 12.95 -9.07 -2.10
CA ASP A 118 12.54 -10.35 -1.52
C ASP A 118 11.09 -10.26 -1.01
N PHE A 119 10.45 -11.43 -0.85
CA PHE A 119 9.06 -11.55 -0.39
C PHE A 119 8.97 -12.42 0.85
N TYR A 120 8.08 -12.03 1.76
CA TYR A 120 7.76 -12.83 2.93
C TYR A 120 6.26 -12.83 3.21
N GLN A 121 5.67 -14.03 3.29
CA GLN A 121 4.25 -14.16 3.57
C GLN A 121 4.02 -14.35 5.05
N ASP A 122 3.61 -13.28 5.72
CA ASP A 122 3.17 -13.29 7.11
C ASP A 122 2.46 -11.96 7.45
N MET A 123 1.81 -11.91 8.59
CA MET A 123 1.25 -10.70 9.16
C MET A 123 2.30 -10.02 10.04
N VAL A 124 2.53 -8.73 9.84
CA VAL A 124 3.32 -7.94 10.80
C VAL A 124 2.41 -7.51 11.96
N VAL A 125 2.83 -7.83 13.17
CA VAL A 125 2.07 -7.59 14.41
C VAL A 125 2.73 -6.60 15.36
N GLY A 126 3.96 -6.15 15.06
CA GLY A 126 4.66 -5.19 15.90
C GLY A 126 5.94 -4.66 15.28
N LEU A 127 6.47 -3.62 15.89
CA LEU A 127 7.71 -2.95 15.51
C LEU A 127 8.85 -3.34 16.45
N ILE A 128 10.07 -3.40 15.93
CA ILE A 128 11.28 -3.58 16.73
C ILE A 128 11.98 -2.23 16.78
N VAL A 129 11.96 -1.58 17.93
CA VAL A 129 12.63 -0.29 18.16
C VAL A 129 13.69 -0.44 19.23
N LYS A 130 14.88 0.08 19.01
CA LYS A 130 15.98 0.13 19.96
C LYS A 130 16.57 1.54 19.96
N ASN A 131 16.77 2.13 21.13
CA ASN A 131 17.34 3.47 21.28
C ASN A 131 16.65 4.53 20.38
N ASN A 132 15.32 4.54 20.39
CA ASN A 132 14.46 5.41 19.56
C ASN A 132 14.70 5.30 18.03
N LYS A 133 15.26 4.19 17.58
CA LYS A 133 15.44 3.89 16.15
C LYS A 133 14.72 2.60 15.79
N ILE A 134 14.03 2.62 14.64
CA ILE A 134 13.46 1.41 14.08
C ILE A 134 14.59 0.42 13.75
N ASN A 135 14.37 -0.85 14.05
CA ASN A 135 15.31 -1.93 13.78
C ASN A 135 14.67 -3.11 13.02
N GLY A 136 13.37 -3.04 12.74
CA GLY A 136 12.67 -4.10 12.03
C GLY A 136 11.25 -4.30 12.50
N VAL A 137 10.71 -5.48 12.21
CA VAL A 137 9.32 -5.85 12.49
C VAL A 137 9.23 -7.22 13.17
N LYS A 138 8.13 -7.42 13.92
CA LYS A 138 7.72 -8.71 14.49
C LYS A 138 6.59 -9.27 13.65
N THR A 139 6.65 -10.56 13.34
CA THR A 139 5.63 -11.22 12.53
C THR A 139 4.72 -12.11 13.36
N GLY A 140 3.56 -12.45 12.83
CA GLY A 140 2.56 -13.28 13.49
C GLY A 140 3.03 -14.71 13.77
N LEU A 141 3.95 -15.23 12.94
CA LEU A 141 4.60 -16.54 13.16
C LEU A 141 5.75 -16.48 14.18
N GLY A 142 5.98 -15.32 14.82
CA GLY A 142 6.98 -15.16 15.87
C GLY A 142 8.39 -14.83 15.37
N ASN A 143 8.56 -14.51 14.09
CA ASN A 143 9.86 -14.12 13.56
C ASN A 143 10.14 -12.65 13.78
N ASN A 144 11.41 -12.34 14.08
CA ASN A 144 11.94 -10.98 14.07
C ASN A 144 12.74 -10.77 12.77
N ILE A 145 12.34 -9.79 11.97
CA ILE A 145 13.02 -9.45 10.73
C ILE A 145 13.61 -8.06 10.88
N PHE A 146 14.91 -7.93 10.62
CA PHE A 146 15.66 -6.70 10.90
C PHE A 146 15.84 -5.85 9.64
N SER A 147 15.73 -4.53 9.80
CA SER A 147 15.98 -3.55 8.73
C SER A 147 16.40 -2.20 9.30
N LYS A 148 16.96 -1.37 8.43
CA LYS A 148 17.29 0.03 8.76
C LYS A 148 16.05 0.92 8.78
N THR A 149 15.07 0.63 7.92
CA THR A 149 13.83 1.41 7.75
C THR A 149 12.63 0.49 7.56
N VAL A 150 11.44 0.97 7.93
CA VAL A 150 10.17 0.27 7.75
C VAL A 150 9.16 1.23 7.13
N ILE A 151 8.50 0.81 6.07
CA ILE A 151 7.42 1.52 5.40
C ILE A 151 6.11 0.79 5.70
N LEU A 152 5.17 1.46 6.36
CA LEU A 152 3.87 0.91 6.70
C LEU A 152 2.84 1.30 5.63
N THR A 153 2.27 0.31 4.97
CA THR A 153 1.24 0.48 3.93
C THR A 153 0.03 -0.41 4.20
N ASN A 154 -0.41 -0.41 5.45
CA ASN A 154 -1.41 -1.35 5.99
C ASN A 154 -2.82 -1.20 5.39
N GLY A 155 -3.11 -0.12 4.67
CA GLY A 155 -4.41 0.12 4.03
C GLY A 155 -5.55 0.07 5.05
N THR A 156 -6.53 -0.80 4.83
CA THR A 156 -7.70 -0.98 5.69
C THR A 156 -7.52 -2.04 6.76
N PHE A 157 -6.34 -2.63 6.89
CA PHE A 157 -6.11 -3.79 7.76
C PHE A 157 -5.73 -3.44 9.20
N LEU A 158 -5.11 -2.28 9.43
CA LEU A 158 -4.65 -1.89 10.76
C LEU A 158 -5.82 -1.63 11.70
N ASN A 159 -6.00 -2.52 12.69
CA ASN A 159 -7.19 -2.57 13.55
C ASN A 159 -8.51 -2.52 12.76
N GLY A 160 -8.52 -3.12 11.56
CA GLY A 160 -9.65 -3.07 10.64
C GLY A 160 -10.93 -3.62 11.27
N LEU A 161 -12.05 -2.92 11.04
CA LEU A 161 -13.37 -3.34 11.47
C LEU A 161 -14.33 -3.22 10.28
N ILE A 162 -14.97 -4.32 9.95
CA ILE A 162 -15.94 -4.41 8.86
C ILE A 162 -17.35 -4.29 9.45
N HIS A 163 -18.16 -3.43 8.85
CA HIS A 163 -19.56 -3.22 9.20
C HIS A 163 -20.46 -3.77 8.11
N VAL A 164 -21.39 -4.66 8.47
CA VAL A 164 -22.40 -5.21 7.56
C VAL A 164 -23.75 -5.12 8.25
N GLY A 165 -24.52 -4.08 7.96
CA GLY A 165 -25.70 -3.73 8.72
C GLY A 165 -25.37 -3.49 10.19
N GLU A 166 -26.03 -4.20 11.09
CA GLU A 166 -25.79 -4.10 12.54
C GLU A 166 -24.63 -4.97 13.03
N LYS A 167 -24.09 -5.86 12.18
CA LYS A 167 -22.99 -6.76 12.55
C LYS A 167 -21.63 -6.12 12.29
N ASN A 168 -20.74 -6.28 13.26
CA ASN A 168 -19.37 -5.82 13.19
C ASN A 168 -18.39 -6.97 13.46
N PHE A 169 -17.33 -7.06 12.68
CA PHE A 169 -16.29 -8.07 12.89
C PHE A 169 -14.92 -7.56 12.44
N GLY A 170 -13.87 -8.06 13.08
CA GLY A 170 -12.49 -7.69 12.77
C GLY A 170 -12.08 -8.19 11.39
N GLY A 171 -11.50 -7.30 10.59
CA GLY A 171 -10.98 -7.62 9.26
C GLY A 171 -10.64 -6.37 8.48
N GLY A 172 -9.68 -6.46 7.60
CA GLY A 172 -9.36 -5.39 6.65
C GLY A 172 -10.13 -5.53 5.34
N ARG A 173 -10.52 -6.76 5.02
CA ARG A 173 -11.31 -7.16 3.86
C ARG A 173 -12.13 -8.39 4.25
N VAL A 174 -13.28 -8.62 3.58
CA VAL A 174 -14.11 -9.80 3.83
C VAL A 174 -13.26 -11.08 3.63
N GLY A 175 -13.26 -11.93 4.65
CA GLY A 175 -12.47 -13.17 4.66
C GLY A 175 -11.00 -13.01 5.08
N GLU A 176 -10.52 -11.79 5.33
CA GLU A 176 -9.14 -11.53 5.75
C GLU A 176 -9.07 -10.86 7.13
N LYS A 177 -8.21 -11.36 7.99
CA LYS A 177 -8.05 -10.85 9.36
C LYS A 177 -7.48 -9.44 9.39
N SER A 178 -7.83 -8.66 10.42
CA SER A 178 -7.16 -7.39 10.71
C SER A 178 -5.76 -7.62 11.28
N SER A 179 -4.85 -6.69 11.00
CA SER A 179 -3.55 -6.61 11.68
C SER A 179 -3.72 -5.81 12.97
N THR A 180 -3.27 -6.37 14.08
CA THR A 180 -3.30 -5.73 15.41
C THR A 180 -1.89 -5.65 15.98
N GLY A 181 -1.66 -4.72 16.93
CA GLY A 181 -0.36 -4.54 17.60
C GLY A 181 0.41 -3.31 17.10
N ILE A 182 0.54 -3.09 15.80
CA ILE A 182 1.31 -1.97 15.25
C ILE A 182 0.77 -0.61 15.75
N THR A 183 -0.53 -0.42 15.84
CA THR A 183 -1.11 0.83 16.33
C THR A 183 -0.68 1.10 17.77
N SER A 184 -0.75 0.09 18.63
CA SER A 184 -0.33 0.22 20.03
C SER A 184 1.18 0.52 20.15
N ASP A 185 2.00 -0.09 19.30
CA ASP A 185 3.42 0.24 19.24
C ASP A 185 3.63 1.71 18.86
N LEU A 186 2.97 2.19 17.81
CA LEU A 186 3.06 3.59 17.37
C LEU A 186 2.61 4.57 18.47
N GLU A 187 1.48 4.28 19.15
CA GLU A 187 0.98 5.08 20.27
C GLU A 187 1.99 5.14 21.42
N SER A 188 2.66 4.04 21.72
CA SER A 188 3.70 3.99 22.75
C SER A 188 4.91 4.89 22.45
N TYR A 189 5.11 5.23 21.16
CA TYR A 189 6.12 6.19 20.70
C TYR A 189 5.60 7.62 20.51
N GLY A 190 4.38 7.91 20.97
CA GLY A 190 3.80 9.25 20.95
C GLY A 190 3.03 9.62 19.68
N PHE A 191 2.79 8.68 18.76
CA PHE A 191 1.90 8.92 17.63
C PHE A 191 0.44 8.93 18.09
N VAL A 192 -0.32 9.87 17.58
CA VAL A 192 -1.77 9.92 17.81
C VAL A 192 -2.46 9.11 16.75
N SER A 193 -3.24 8.10 17.15
CA SER A 193 -4.05 7.31 16.24
C SER A 193 -5.52 7.76 16.25
N GLY A 194 -6.23 7.44 15.16
CA GLY A 194 -7.65 7.69 15.05
C GLY A 194 -8.30 6.70 14.08
N ARG A 195 -9.61 6.51 14.27
CA ARG A 195 -10.37 5.62 13.41
C ARG A 195 -11.05 6.41 12.29
N MET A 196 -10.87 5.93 11.06
CA MET A 196 -11.49 6.52 9.88
C MET A 196 -12.32 5.46 9.14
N LYS A 197 -13.39 5.91 8.49
CA LYS A 197 -14.16 5.09 7.56
C LYS A 197 -13.48 5.10 6.20
N THR A 198 -13.44 3.97 5.50
CA THR A 198 -13.03 3.94 4.09
C THR A 198 -13.93 4.84 3.25
N GLY A 199 -13.35 5.64 2.37
CA GLY A 199 -14.06 6.67 1.61
C GLY A 199 -14.23 8.00 2.35
N THR A 200 -13.78 8.12 3.61
CA THR A 200 -13.68 9.42 4.28
C THR A 200 -12.56 10.23 3.62
N PRO A 201 -12.85 11.42 3.05
CA PRO A 201 -11.81 12.28 2.51
C PRO A 201 -10.93 12.83 3.64
N PRO A 202 -9.65 13.13 3.38
CA PRO A 202 -8.82 13.83 4.34
C PRO A 202 -9.45 15.19 4.68
N ARG A 203 -9.38 15.56 5.93
CA ARG A 203 -9.81 16.88 6.41
C ARG A 203 -8.57 17.74 6.55
N VAL A 204 -8.58 18.88 5.89
CA VAL A 204 -7.50 19.88 5.96
C VAL A 204 -8.03 21.15 6.58
N ASP A 205 -7.16 21.91 7.21
CA ASP A 205 -7.52 23.25 7.70
C ASP A 205 -7.83 24.16 6.51
N GLY A 206 -9.06 24.70 6.48
CA GLY A 206 -9.49 25.62 5.42
C GLY A 206 -8.62 26.86 5.29
N LEU A 207 -7.98 27.30 6.37
CA LEU A 207 -7.07 28.44 6.35
C LEU A 207 -5.77 28.14 5.61
N SER A 208 -5.32 26.89 5.60
CA SER A 208 -4.13 26.49 4.87
C SER A 208 -4.30 26.50 3.34
N LEU A 209 -5.54 26.51 2.86
CA LEU A 209 -5.88 26.53 1.43
C LEU A 209 -6.03 27.95 0.84
N ILE A 210 -6.01 28.99 1.68
CA ILE A 210 -6.17 30.38 1.24
C ILE A 210 -4.93 30.90 0.49
N HIS A 211 -3.79 30.22 0.64
CA HIS A 211 -2.50 30.61 0.08
C HIS A 211 -2.01 29.70 -1.06
N ILE A 212 -2.91 28.90 -1.63
CA ILE A 212 -2.61 28.03 -2.79
C ILE A 212 -3.13 28.67 -4.06
#